data_8f0aba70a087b4149bd4e0daf976f96f
#
_entry.id   8f0aba70a087b4149bd4e0daf976f96f
#
_cell.length_a   1.000
_cell.length_b   1.000
_cell.length_c   1.000
_cell.angle_alpha   90.00
_cell.angle_beta   90.00
_cell.angle_gamma   90.00
#
_symmetry.space_group_name_H-M   'P 1'
#
loop_
_entity.id
_entity.type
_entity.pdbx_description
1 polymer ?
#
loop_
_entity_poly.entity_id
_entity_poly.type
_entity_poly.pdbx_seq_one_letter_code
_entity_poly.pdbx_strand_id
1 'polypeptide(L)'
;SKAYRLAGFRSGWLLASGQKDSAKDYLDGLLMLASMRLCANVPAMLAVQTALGGYQTIDDLVKPGGRLREQRDLAFELMSSIPGVTCVKPKAAMYLFPKLDPDVYPILNDEKLVLDFLKAERVLLVQGSAFNWPGKQHFRLVFLSLIKENLLRQLVGLQNS
;
A
#
# COMPACT_ATOMS: atom_id res chain seq x y z
N SER A 1 5.82 5.33 9.30
CA SER A 1 6.54 5.05 8.02
C SER A 1 5.92 5.80 6.84
N LYS A 2 4.57 5.82 6.70
CA LYS A 2 3.90 6.35 5.49
C LYS A 2 3.52 7.82 5.67
N ALA A 3 2.68 8.15 6.65
CA ALA A 3 2.20 9.50 6.89
C ALA A 3 3.34 10.51 7.11
N TYR A 4 4.36 10.12 7.87
CA TYR A 4 5.52 10.97 8.15
C TYR A 4 6.69 10.78 7.19
N ARG A 5 6.63 9.81 6.24
CA ARG A 5 7.70 9.48 5.28
C ARG A 5 9.04 9.11 5.95
N LEU A 6 8.97 8.60 7.17
CA LEU A 6 10.13 8.24 8.02
C LEU A 6 10.28 6.72 8.14
N ALA A 7 10.17 6.00 7.02
CA ALA A 7 10.26 4.54 7.02
C ALA A 7 11.61 4.03 7.58
N GLY A 8 12.69 4.77 7.34
CA GLY A 8 14.04 4.45 7.82
C GLY A 8 14.23 4.61 9.32
N PHE A 9 13.39 5.36 10.00
CA PHE A 9 13.49 5.56 11.46
C PHE A 9 13.13 4.30 12.25
N ARG A 10 12.44 3.33 11.63
CA ARG A 10 12.11 2.05 12.26
C ARG A 10 11.46 2.18 13.64
N SER A 11 10.66 3.21 13.85
CA SER A 11 9.93 3.47 15.08
C SER A 11 8.43 3.48 14.84
N GLY A 12 7.67 3.08 15.84
CA GLY A 12 6.22 3.08 15.86
C GLY A 12 5.73 3.03 17.30
N TRP A 13 4.42 3.23 17.46
CA TRP A 13 3.77 3.16 18.75
C TRP A 13 2.45 2.41 18.63
N LEU A 14 2.02 1.83 19.73
CA LEU A 14 0.76 1.16 19.86
C LEU A 14 0.10 1.61 21.17
N LEU A 15 -1.18 1.95 21.10
CA LEU A 15 -2.00 2.28 22.25
C LEU A 15 -3.14 1.26 22.35
N ALA A 16 -3.22 0.57 23.48
CA ALA A 16 -4.35 -0.28 23.82
C ALA A 16 -5.28 0.45 24.79
N SER A 17 -6.55 0.64 24.40
CA SER A 17 -7.56 1.30 25.20
C SER A 17 -8.85 0.46 25.30
N GLY A 18 -9.75 0.84 26.18
CA GLY A 18 -11.01 0.13 26.41
C GLY A 18 -10.90 -1.00 27.44
N GLN A 19 -11.89 -1.89 27.45
CA GLN A 19 -11.96 -3.01 28.37
C GLN A 19 -10.94 -4.08 27.98
N LYS A 20 -10.04 -4.43 28.89
CA LYS A 20 -8.83 -5.23 28.58
C LYS A 20 -8.90 -6.67 29.10
N ASP A 21 -9.87 -6.98 29.95
CA ASP A 21 -9.94 -8.28 30.65
C ASP A 21 -10.06 -9.46 29.67
N SER A 22 -10.86 -9.31 28.62
CA SER A 22 -11.02 -10.31 27.55
C SER A 22 -9.84 -10.41 26.58
N ALA A 23 -8.92 -9.45 26.63
CA ALA A 23 -7.77 -9.37 25.72
C ALA A 23 -6.43 -9.52 26.47
N LYS A 24 -6.46 -9.98 27.73
CA LYS A 24 -5.26 -10.05 28.57
C LYS A 24 -4.14 -10.83 27.92
N ASP A 25 -4.39 -12.04 27.45
CA ASP A 25 -3.37 -12.91 26.86
C ASP A 25 -2.75 -12.29 25.58
N TYR A 26 -3.58 -11.58 24.80
CA TYR A 26 -3.10 -10.84 23.63
C TYR A 26 -2.16 -9.68 24.04
N LEU A 27 -2.51 -8.94 25.07
CA LEU A 27 -1.68 -7.85 25.60
C LEU A 27 -0.38 -8.36 26.20
N ASP A 28 -0.43 -9.47 26.92
CA ASP A 28 0.75 -10.14 27.48
C ASP A 28 1.68 -10.63 26.36
N GLY A 29 1.11 -11.15 25.24
CA GLY A 29 1.88 -11.48 24.03
C GLY A 29 2.56 -10.27 23.40
N LEU A 30 1.90 -9.13 23.34
CA LEU A 30 2.50 -7.88 22.85
C LEU A 30 3.68 -7.42 23.74
N LEU A 31 3.52 -7.49 25.07
CA LEU A 31 4.59 -7.16 26.02
C LEU A 31 5.78 -8.12 25.88
N MET A 32 5.50 -9.41 25.67
CA MET A 32 6.56 -10.40 25.41
C MET A 32 7.34 -10.08 24.14
N LEU A 33 6.65 -9.75 23.03
CA LEU A 33 7.30 -9.34 21.77
C LEU A 33 8.15 -8.07 21.96
N ALA A 34 7.64 -7.09 22.71
CA ALA A 34 8.37 -5.87 23.02
C ALA A 34 9.64 -6.19 23.84
N SER A 35 9.55 -7.10 24.82
CA SER A 35 10.68 -7.55 25.64
C SER A 35 11.72 -8.30 24.82
N MET A 36 11.33 -9.09 23.83
CA MET A 36 12.24 -9.76 22.91
C MET A 36 13.00 -8.75 22.01
N ARG A 37 12.38 -7.61 21.70
CA ARG A 37 13.02 -6.54 20.92
C ARG A 37 14.12 -5.83 21.73
N LEU A 38 14.00 -5.76 23.06
CA LEU A 38 14.88 -5.07 24.01
C LEU A 38 15.02 -3.58 23.72
N CYS A 39 16.16 -3.17 23.16
CA CYS A 39 16.47 -1.76 22.94
C CYS A 39 15.82 -1.23 21.67
N ALA A 40 14.96 -0.23 21.79
CA ALA A 40 14.38 0.48 20.67
C ALA A 40 15.37 1.53 20.11
N ASN A 41 15.07 2.08 18.94
CA ASN A 41 15.83 3.19 18.36
C ASN A 41 15.48 4.49 19.11
N VAL A 42 16.25 4.82 20.14
CA VAL A 42 15.99 5.96 21.03
C VAL A 42 15.89 7.30 20.28
N PRO A 43 16.80 7.67 19.34
CA PRO A 43 16.66 8.90 18.58
C PRO A 43 15.33 8.98 17.82
N ALA A 44 14.90 7.86 17.23
CA ALA A 44 13.62 7.82 16.52
C ALA A 44 12.41 7.87 17.46
N MET A 45 12.51 7.32 18.67
CA MET A 45 11.46 7.43 19.69
C MET A 45 11.29 8.90 20.14
N LEU A 46 12.37 9.63 20.35
CA LEU A 46 12.30 11.06 20.68
C LEU A 46 11.66 11.88 19.56
N ALA A 47 11.87 11.51 18.29
CA ALA A 47 11.25 12.14 17.14
C ALA A 47 9.73 11.89 17.04
N VAL A 48 9.18 10.85 17.68
CA VAL A 48 7.74 10.55 17.65
C VAL A 48 6.91 11.70 18.22
N GLN A 49 7.33 12.28 19.32
CA GLN A 49 6.64 13.41 19.95
C GLN A 49 6.54 14.60 18.98
N THR A 50 7.63 14.96 18.34
CA THR A 50 7.66 16.03 17.33
C THR A 50 6.81 15.69 16.11
N ALA A 51 6.87 14.44 15.65
CA ALA A 51 6.06 13.97 14.53
C ALA A 51 4.55 14.06 14.81
N LEU A 52 4.11 13.70 16.01
CA LEU A 52 2.69 13.72 16.38
C LEU A 52 2.19 15.13 16.73
N GLY A 53 2.99 15.93 17.41
CA GLY A 53 2.61 17.28 17.87
C GLY A 53 2.94 18.42 16.91
N GLY A 54 3.75 18.15 15.87
CA GLY A 54 4.17 19.15 14.89
C GLY A 54 3.18 19.33 13.74
N TYR A 55 3.57 20.14 12.78
CA TYR A 55 2.78 20.39 11.57
C TYR A 55 2.59 19.10 10.75
N GLN A 56 1.34 18.78 10.43
CA GLN A 56 0.98 17.55 9.74
C GLN A 56 1.06 17.73 8.22
N THR A 57 2.25 17.60 7.66
CA THR A 57 2.48 17.78 6.21
C THR A 57 1.72 16.78 5.33
N ILE A 58 1.20 15.69 5.90
CA ILE A 58 0.35 14.75 5.16
C ILE A 58 -0.94 15.40 4.71
N ASP A 59 -1.49 16.35 5.49
CA ASP A 59 -2.74 17.03 5.17
C ASP A 59 -2.63 17.81 3.87
N ASP A 60 -1.47 18.44 3.61
CA ASP A 60 -1.22 19.13 2.35
C ASP A 60 -1.20 18.19 1.14
N LEU A 61 -0.79 16.95 1.34
CA LEU A 61 -0.70 15.96 0.28
C LEU A 61 -2.05 15.31 -0.05
N VAL A 62 -2.99 15.29 0.90
CA VAL A 62 -4.29 14.60 0.74
C VAL A 62 -5.47 15.54 0.54
N LYS A 63 -5.31 16.85 0.78
CA LYS A 63 -6.35 17.86 0.49
C LYS A 63 -6.63 17.96 -1.02
N PRO A 64 -7.73 18.62 -1.44
CA PRO A 64 -7.96 18.96 -2.84
C PRO A 64 -6.76 19.70 -3.45
N GLY A 65 -6.28 19.26 -4.62
CA GLY A 65 -5.05 19.76 -5.24
C GLY A 65 -3.75 19.19 -4.65
N GLY A 66 -3.82 18.40 -3.59
CA GLY A 66 -2.66 17.75 -3.00
C GLY A 66 -2.17 16.57 -3.84
N ARG A 67 -0.84 16.44 -3.96
CA ARG A 67 -0.18 15.49 -4.85
C ARG A 67 -0.68 14.04 -4.70
N LEU A 68 -0.80 13.54 -3.47
CA LEU A 68 -1.22 12.14 -3.26
C LEU A 68 -2.67 11.92 -3.66
N ARG A 69 -3.53 12.91 -3.45
CA ARG A 69 -4.92 12.85 -3.86
C ARG A 69 -5.04 12.82 -5.38
N GLU A 70 -4.34 13.71 -6.07
CA GLU A 70 -4.34 13.77 -7.54
C GLU A 70 -3.79 12.48 -8.15
N GLN A 71 -2.68 11.96 -7.62
CA GLN A 71 -2.11 10.69 -8.07
C GLN A 71 -3.04 9.52 -7.85
N ARG A 72 -3.73 9.46 -6.70
CA ARG A 72 -4.74 8.44 -6.43
C ARG A 72 -5.89 8.50 -7.43
N ASP A 73 -6.41 9.69 -7.65
CA ASP A 73 -7.59 9.89 -8.50
C ASP A 73 -7.26 9.53 -9.95
N LEU A 74 -6.13 10.02 -10.45
CA LEU A 74 -5.63 9.68 -11.78
C LEU A 74 -5.39 8.17 -11.94
N ALA A 75 -4.68 7.56 -10.99
CA ALA A 75 -4.39 6.12 -11.06
C ALA A 75 -5.66 5.27 -11.02
N PHE A 76 -6.66 5.67 -10.23
CA PHE A 76 -7.96 5.00 -10.19
C PHE A 76 -8.71 5.13 -11.52
N GLU A 77 -8.77 6.32 -12.09
CA GLU A 77 -9.42 6.59 -13.38
C GLU A 77 -8.79 5.75 -14.50
N LEU A 78 -7.45 5.79 -14.59
CA LEU A 78 -6.71 5.02 -15.59
C LEU A 78 -6.94 3.51 -15.44
N MET A 79 -6.85 2.99 -14.21
CA MET A 79 -7.06 1.58 -13.94
C MET A 79 -8.49 1.14 -14.28
N SER A 80 -9.47 1.98 -13.96
CA SER A 80 -10.89 1.70 -14.22
C SER A 80 -11.27 1.86 -15.69
N SER A 81 -10.45 2.52 -16.52
CA SER A 81 -10.68 2.64 -17.97
C SER A 81 -10.20 1.42 -18.77
N ILE A 82 -9.43 0.53 -18.16
CA ILE A 82 -8.94 -0.69 -18.83
C ILE A 82 -10.08 -1.71 -18.89
N PRO A 83 -10.46 -2.21 -20.09
CA PRO A 83 -11.48 -3.24 -20.22
C PRO A 83 -11.12 -4.50 -19.42
N GLY A 84 -12.10 -5.05 -18.70
CA GLY A 84 -11.90 -6.23 -17.85
C GLY A 84 -11.13 -5.97 -16.55
N VAL A 85 -10.89 -4.69 -16.19
CA VAL A 85 -10.27 -4.33 -14.91
C VAL A 85 -11.30 -3.61 -14.03
N THR A 86 -11.43 -4.06 -12.80
CA THR A 86 -12.25 -3.41 -11.79
C THR A 86 -11.41 -3.04 -10.57
N CYS A 87 -11.69 -1.89 -9.98
CA CYS A 87 -10.93 -1.42 -8.83
C CYS A 87 -11.85 -0.64 -7.87
N VAL A 88 -11.62 -0.81 -6.57
CA VAL A 88 -12.25 0.04 -5.56
C VAL A 88 -11.36 1.26 -5.32
N LYS A 89 -11.95 2.46 -5.40
CA LYS A 89 -11.19 3.70 -5.11
C LYS A 89 -10.74 3.72 -3.66
N PRO A 90 -9.42 3.76 -3.39
CA PRO A 90 -8.92 3.72 -2.02
C PRO A 90 -9.24 5.01 -1.27
N LYS A 91 -9.67 4.88 -0.01
CA LYS A 91 -9.92 6.01 0.89
C LYS A 91 -8.67 6.44 1.66
N ALA A 92 -7.68 5.57 1.75
CA ALA A 92 -6.44 5.78 2.50
C ALA A 92 -5.26 5.06 1.85
N ALA A 93 -4.07 5.28 2.37
CA ALA A 93 -2.81 4.72 1.91
C ALA A 93 -2.43 5.15 0.48
N MET A 94 -1.61 4.37 -0.20
CA MET A 94 -1.02 4.69 -1.49
C MET A 94 -1.09 3.52 -2.47
N TYR A 95 -2.09 2.65 -2.28
CA TYR A 95 -2.22 1.39 -3.00
C TYR A 95 -3.56 1.29 -3.70
N LEU A 96 -3.53 0.79 -4.95
CA LEU A 96 -4.68 0.20 -5.63
C LEU A 96 -4.59 -1.33 -5.53
N PHE A 97 -5.73 -1.98 -5.49
CA PHE A 97 -5.83 -3.44 -5.50
C PHE A 97 -6.85 -3.88 -6.57
N PRO A 98 -6.50 -3.71 -7.85
CA PRO A 98 -7.38 -4.04 -8.96
C PRO A 98 -7.62 -5.53 -9.07
N LYS A 99 -8.79 -5.86 -9.65
CA LYS A 99 -9.17 -7.20 -10.06
C LYS A 99 -9.20 -7.26 -11.59
N LEU A 100 -8.58 -8.27 -12.15
CA LEU A 100 -8.68 -8.64 -13.56
C LEU A 100 -9.86 -9.61 -13.75
N ASP A 101 -10.66 -9.38 -14.78
CA ASP A 101 -11.76 -10.28 -15.14
C ASP A 101 -11.16 -11.57 -15.72
N PRO A 102 -11.45 -12.75 -15.17
CA PRO A 102 -10.90 -14.00 -15.66
C PRO A 102 -11.37 -14.38 -17.07
N ASP A 103 -12.51 -13.86 -17.53
CA ASP A 103 -13.01 -14.09 -18.88
C ASP A 103 -12.24 -13.27 -19.93
N VAL A 104 -11.64 -12.16 -19.54
CA VAL A 104 -10.77 -11.31 -20.36
C VAL A 104 -9.30 -11.66 -20.18
N TYR A 105 -8.90 -11.92 -18.94
CA TYR A 105 -7.51 -12.24 -18.53
C TYR A 105 -7.49 -13.61 -17.84
N PRO A 106 -7.25 -14.71 -18.54
CA PRO A 106 -7.27 -16.06 -17.97
C PRO A 106 -6.02 -16.36 -17.15
N ILE A 107 -5.96 -15.83 -15.93
CA ILE A 107 -4.79 -15.93 -15.05
C ILE A 107 -4.86 -17.22 -14.23
N LEU A 108 -3.98 -18.15 -14.51
CA LEU A 108 -3.81 -19.39 -13.76
C LEU A 108 -2.81 -19.25 -12.61
N ASN A 109 -1.85 -18.35 -12.74
CA ASN A 109 -0.78 -18.12 -11.76
C ASN A 109 -0.44 -16.62 -11.71
N ASP A 110 -0.77 -15.98 -10.58
CA ASP A 110 -0.58 -14.55 -10.38
C ASP A 110 0.91 -14.17 -10.14
N GLU A 111 1.74 -15.07 -9.64
CA GLU A 111 3.19 -14.86 -9.55
C GLU A 111 3.82 -14.79 -10.94
N LYS A 112 3.41 -15.72 -11.82
CA LYS A 112 3.87 -15.70 -13.21
C LYS A 112 3.45 -14.44 -13.93
N LEU A 113 2.19 -14.00 -13.73
CA LEU A 113 1.69 -12.74 -14.30
C LEU A 113 2.58 -11.56 -13.91
N VAL A 114 2.86 -11.35 -12.62
CA VAL A 114 3.65 -10.19 -12.17
C VAL A 114 5.11 -10.29 -12.61
N LEU A 115 5.65 -11.51 -12.72
CA LEU A 115 7.02 -11.74 -13.24
C LEU A 115 7.12 -11.43 -14.74
N ASP A 116 6.18 -11.89 -15.52
CA ASP A 116 6.16 -11.63 -16.96
C ASP A 116 5.95 -10.13 -17.24
N PHE A 117 5.05 -9.49 -16.49
CA PHE A 117 4.83 -8.05 -16.56
C PHE A 117 6.10 -7.26 -16.18
N LEU A 118 6.80 -7.68 -15.13
CA LEU A 118 8.07 -7.05 -14.74
C LEU A 118 9.12 -7.16 -15.85
N LYS A 119 9.20 -8.30 -16.54
CA LYS A 119 10.14 -8.51 -17.63
C LYS A 119 9.81 -7.67 -18.87
N ALA A 120 8.53 -7.58 -19.21
CA ALA A 120 8.06 -6.86 -20.39
C ALA A 120 8.09 -5.34 -20.17
N GLU A 121 7.47 -4.87 -19.08
CA GLU A 121 7.18 -3.45 -18.86
C GLU A 121 8.13 -2.77 -17.86
N ARG A 122 9.02 -3.52 -17.21
CA ARG A 122 9.94 -3.01 -16.17
C ARG A 122 9.22 -2.41 -14.95
N VAL A 123 8.01 -2.87 -14.67
CA VAL A 123 7.16 -2.44 -13.55
C VAL A 123 6.97 -3.57 -12.58
N LEU A 124 7.28 -3.32 -11.31
CA LEU A 124 7.07 -4.27 -10.23
C LEU A 124 5.67 -4.11 -9.66
N LEU A 125 4.84 -5.12 -9.85
CA LEU A 125 3.57 -5.33 -9.16
C LEU A 125 3.74 -6.34 -8.03
N VAL A 126 2.74 -6.46 -7.17
CA VAL A 126 2.72 -7.51 -6.14
C VAL A 126 1.43 -8.30 -6.31
N GLN A 127 1.55 -9.59 -6.53
CA GLN A 127 0.43 -10.50 -6.71
C GLN A 127 -0.46 -10.58 -5.47
N GLY A 128 -1.76 -10.85 -5.66
CA GLY A 128 -2.74 -10.95 -4.58
C GLY A 128 -2.41 -12.07 -3.60
N SER A 129 -1.91 -13.21 -4.09
CA SER A 129 -1.53 -14.36 -3.25
C SER A 129 -0.46 -14.02 -2.21
N ALA A 130 0.42 -13.03 -2.45
CA ALA A 130 1.38 -12.54 -1.45
C ALA A 130 0.72 -11.91 -0.21
N PHE A 131 -0.56 -11.59 -0.29
CA PHE A 131 -1.39 -11.07 0.83
C PHE A 131 -2.38 -12.12 1.35
N ASN A 132 -2.18 -13.39 1.05
CA ASN A 132 -3.14 -14.47 1.33
C ASN A 132 -4.53 -14.23 0.71
N TRP A 133 -4.60 -13.46 -0.37
CA TRP A 133 -5.84 -13.25 -1.09
C TRP A 133 -6.27 -14.54 -1.81
N PRO A 134 -7.52 -14.98 -1.67
CA PRO A 134 -7.92 -16.31 -2.16
C PRO A 134 -8.01 -16.44 -3.68
N GLY A 135 -8.10 -15.33 -4.41
CA GLY A 135 -8.18 -15.31 -5.87
C GLY A 135 -6.86 -15.03 -6.55
N LYS A 136 -6.70 -15.48 -7.80
CA LYS A 136 -5.51 -15.22 -8.64
C LYS A 136 -5.62 -13.95 -9.48
N GLN A 137 -6.75 -13.24 -9.42
CA GLN A 137 -7.09 -12.15 -10.31
C GLN A 137 -6.70 -10.77 -9.77
N HIS A 138 -6.09 -10.70 -8.58
CA HIS A 138 -5.76 -9.42 -7.96
C HIS A 138 -4.26 -9.16 -7.92
N PHE A 139 -3.91 -7.89 -8.00
CA PHE A 139 -2.54 -7.43 -7.76
C PHE A 139 -2.54 -6.07 -7.07
N ARG A 140 -1.44 -5.74 -6.40
CA ARG A 140 -1.24 -4.43 -5.78
C ARG A 140 -0.37 -3.54 -6.65
N LEU A 141 -0.84 -2.32 -6.88
CA LEU A 141 -0.12 -1.22 -7.51
C LEU A 141 0.12 -0.10 -6.51
N VAL A 142 1.31 0.53 -6.57
CA VAL A 142 1.64 1.74 -5.80
C VAL A 142 1.57 2.96 -6.71
N PHE A 143 0.74 3.95 -6.42
CA PHE A 143 0.52 5.13 -7.28
C PHE A 143 1.38 6.35 -6.91
N LEU A 144 2.61 6.14 -6.44
CA LEU A 144 3.52 7.23 -6.04
C LEU A 144 4.39 7.79 -7.18
N SER A 145 4.33 7.20 -8.36
CA SER A 145 5.11 7.66 -9.51
C SER A 145 4.74 9.10 -9.89
N LEU A 146 5.75 9.93 -10.12
CA LEU A 146 5.58 11.33 -10.52
C LEU A 146 5.26 11.51 -12.02
N ILE A 147 5.42 10.46 -12.82
CA ILE A 147 5.39 10.55 -14.29
C ILE A 147 4.07 9.99 -14.78
N LYS A 148 3.11 10.89 -15.07
CA LYS A 148 1.79 10.56 -15.64
C LYS A 148 1.87 9.67 -16.88
N GLU A 149 2.82 9.95 -17.78
CA GLU A 149 3.00 9.21 -19.04
C GLU A 149 3.53 7.79 -18.84
N ASN A 150 4.41 7.57 -17.86
CA ASN A 150 4.95 6.23 -17.60
C ASN A 150 3.91 5.31 -16.98
N LEU A 151 3.06 5.83 -16.10
CA LEU A 151 1.97 5.04 -15.52
C LEU A 151 0.96 4.62 -16.60
N LEU A 152 0.63 5.52 -17.53
CA LEU A 152 -0.23 5.24 -18.68
C LEU A 152 0.35 4.14 -19.58
N ARG A 153 1.62 4.25 -19.99
CA ARG A 153 2.29 3.24 -20.84
C ARG A 153 2.35 1.88 -20.15
N GLN A 154 2.61 1.86 -18.85
CA GLN A 154 2.72 0.66 -18.05
C GLN A 154 1.37 -0.09 -17.91
N LEU A 155 0.25 0.66 -17.85
CA LEU A 155 -1.08 0.08 -17.76
C LEU A 155 -1.65 -0.33 -19.13
N VAL A 156 -1.27 0.36 -20.20
CA VAL A 156 -1.61 -0.01 -21.58
C VAL A 156 -0.91 -1.30 -22.01
N GLY A 157 0.27 -1.62 -21.47
CA GLY A 157 0.94 -2.90 -21.71
C GLY A 157 0.10 -4.12 -21.31
N LEU A 158 -0.83 -3.99 -20.35
CA LEU A 158 -1.80 -5.04 -20.02
C LEU A 158 -2.81 -5.31 -21.15
N GLN A 159 -3.00 -4.38 -22.09
CA GLN A 159 -3.91 -4.56 -23.23
C GLN A 159 -3.27 -5.30 -24.40
N ASN A 160 -1.94 -5.38 -24.45
CA ASN A 160 -1.18 -5.94 -25.56
C ASN A 160 -0.47 -7.27 -25.23
N SER A 161 -0.63 -7.77 -24.01
CA SER A 161 -0.08 -9.03 -23.52
C SER A 161 -1.16 -10.09 -23.30
#